data_f6d9df3a97f46b6f1ab8723039100bfd
#
_entry.id   f6d9df3a97f46b6f1ab8723039100bfd
#
_cell.length_a   1.000
_cell.length_b   1.000
_cell.length_c   1.000
_cell.angle_alpha   90.00
_cell.angle_beta   90.00
_cell.angle_gamma   90.00
#
_symmetry.space_group_name_H-M   'P 1'
#
loop_
_entity.id
_entity.type
_entity.pdbx_description
1 polymer ?
#
loop_
_entity_poly.entity_id
_entity_poly.type
_entity_poly.pdbx_seq_one_letter_code
_entity_poly.pdbx_strand_id
1 'polypeptide(L)'
;VAGRWDVFEEIYLHNTTEARSRGAKTIVTSCPACGLVWKELYANLAAERGEAYEFEVKHYSELVAEAIADGRLVFDHPIEKTLTFHDSCHMGRAQGNYEPPRDLIRAIPGVEFVEMEHHHEDALCCGSVLTLIGETPVAPELGKMRLDEAVAVQADAMVALCPCCQVQFRDSIDKKDIPMEVIDLAHLAMDGLGIPHEDPTPYALEMWGYFEKFIWLMKPESITDIMVTLLPDMMKAMPSGMVPMMKAARAVPGGLAMMGAMMPAMMPKMMPAMLAEVSRRVGPLPEDMEALMPDLLPQTMDALLPNMLPLIMDDFLPKMLDYIKREL
;
A
#
# COMPACT_ATOMS: atom_id res chain seq x y z
N VAL A 1 3.68 8.18 6.58
CA VAL A 1 4.05 9.61 6.71
C VAL A 1 4.63 10.17 5.41
N ALA A 2 5.37 9.37 4.62
CA ALA A 2 5.88 9.72 3.27
C ALA A 2 6.45 11.17 3.13
N GLY A 3 6.99 11.74 4.21
CA GLY A 3 7.58 13.09 4.23
C GLY A 3 6.58 14.27 4.28
N ARG A 4 5.26 14.02 4.25
CA ARG A 4 4.22 15.05 4.33
C ARG A 4 3.79 15.25 5.79
N TRP A 5 4.66 15.90 6.57
CA TRP A 5 4.40 16.17 7.99
C TRP A 5 3.24 17.14 8.21
N ASP A 6 3.03 18.10 7.30
CA ASP A 6 1.88 19.00 7.25
C ASP A 6 0.55 18.23 7.24
N VAL A 7 0.38 17.30 6.32
CA VAL A 7 -0.81 16.44 6.22
C VAL A 7 -0.93 15.52 7.44
N PHE A 8 0.19 14.98 7.92
CA PHE A 8 0.18 14.13 9.11
C PHE A 8 -0.33 14.88 10.35
N GLU A 9 0.07 16.13 10.54
CA GLU A 9 -0.39 16.99 11.63
C GLU A 9 -1.89 17.30 11.52
N GLU A 10 -2.40 17.59 10.33
CA GLU A 10 -3.83 17.78 10.09
C GLU A 10 -4.65 16.53 10.45
N ILE A 11 -4.18 15.34 10.05
CA ILE A 11 -4.82 14.05 10.38
C ILE A 11 -4.78 13.81 11.89
N TYR A 12 -3.64 14.08 12.55
CA TYR A 12 -3.52 13.98 14.00
C TYR A 12 -4.57 14.84 14.71
N LEU A 13 -4.66 16.13 14.35
CA LEU A 13 -5.60 17.07 14.94
C LEU A 13 -7.05 16.62 14.72
N HIS A 14 -7.39 16.21 13.51
CA HIS A 14 -8.72 15.69 13.19
C HIS A 14 -9.06 14.47 14.04
N ASN A 15 -8.23 13.44 14.01
CA ASN A 15 -8.50 12.16 14.66
C ASN A 15 -8.59 12.31 16.19
N THR A 16 -7.67 13.06 16.80
CA THR A 16 -7.67 13.25 18.25
C THR A 16 -8.84 14.13 18.72
N THR A 17 -9.22 15.14 17.93
CA THR A 17 -10.40 15.98 18.22
C THR A 17 -11.68 15.15 18.14
N GLU A 18 -11.84 14.33 17.11
CA GLU A 18 -13.00 13.45 16.94
C GLU A 18 -13.11 12.42 18.08
N ALA A 19 -12.00 11.81 18.46
CA ALA A 19 -11.97 10.86 19.58
C ALA A 19 -12.36 11.54 20.91
N ARG A 20 -11.78 12.71 21.21
CA ARG A 20 -12.08 13.51 22.42
C ARG A 20 -13.53 13.96 22.45
N SER A 21 -14.06 14.41 21.32
CA SER A 21 -15.46 14.90 21.24
C SER A 21 -16.48 13.82 21.58
N ARG A 22 -16.12 12.55 21.36
CA ARG A 22 -16.92 11.38 21.69
C ARG A 22 -16.62 10.78 23.07
N GLY A 23 -15.70 11.40 23.82
CA GLY A 23 -15.32 10.94 25.18
C GLY A 23 -14.50 9.64 25.15
N ALA A 24 -13.87 9.28 24.01
CA ALA A 24 -13.05 8.09 23.95
C ALA A 24 -11.84 8.18 24.89
N LYS A 25 -11.57 7.11 25.62
CA LYS A 25 -10.40 6.94 26.48
C LYS A 25 -9.47 5.87 25.95
N THR A 26 -10.04 4.82 25.37
CA THR A 26 -9.29 3.72 24.76
C THR A 26 -9.53 3.73 23.25
N ILE A 27 -8.45 3.68 22.49
CA ILE A 27 -8.45 3.51 21.04
C ILE A 27 -8.14 2.04 20.75
N VAL A 28 -9.06 1.37 20.09
CA VAL A 28 -8.87 -0.02 19.64
C VAL A 28 -8.58 -0.03 18.15
N THR A 29 -7.50 -0.69 17.76
CA THR A 29 -7.11 -0.80 16.35
C THR A 29 -7.13 -2.25 15.87
N SER A 30 -7.50 -2.44 14.62
CA SER A 30 -7.40 -3.74 13.92
C SER A 30 -6.16 -3.85 13.04
N CYS A 31 -5.40 -2.76 12.91
CA CYS A 31 -4.20 -2.70 12.09
C CYS A 31 -3.00 -2.30 12.95
N PRO A 32 -1.92 -3.10 12.95
CA PRO A 32 -0.71 -2.80 13.73
C PRO A 32 -0.08 -1.44 13.40
N ALA A 33 -0.11 -1.03 12.13
CA ALA A 33 0.43 0.27 11.73
C ALA A 33 -0.41 1.43 12.31
N CYS A 34 -1.74 1.28 12.33
CA CYS A 34 -2.63 2.25 12.98
C CYS A 34 -2.37 2.31 14.50
N GLY A 35 -2.18 1.14 15.12
CA GLY A 35 -1.80 1.07 16.53
C GLY A 35 -0.50 1.82 16.83
N LEU A 36 0.52 1.61 16.01
CA LEU A 36 1.81 2.32 16.12
C LEU A 36 1.64 3.84 15.95
N VAL A 37 0.82 4.29 14.99
CA VAL A 37 0.54 5.70 14.78
C VAL A 37 -0.09 6.32 16.02
N TRP A 38 -1.12 5.73 16.56
CA TRP A 38 -1.81 6.23 17.75
C TRP A 38 -0.93 6.14 19.01
N LYS A 39 -0.24 5.00 19.21
CA LYS A 39 0.52 4.73 20.44
C LYS A 39 1.80 5.55 20.55
N GLU A 40 2.49 5.78 19.43
CA GLU A 40 3.81 6.41 19.42
C GLU A 40 3.83 7.74 18.66
N LEU A 41 3.43 7.74 17.37
CA LEU A 41 3.62 8.92 16.55
C LEU A 41 2.74 10.10 17.00
N TYR A 42 1.50 9.84 17.35
CA TYR A 42 0.59 10.87 17.86
C TYR A 42 0.98 11.30 19.29
N ALA A 43 1.43 10.37 20.13
CA ALA A 43 1.93 10.71 21.46
C ALA A 43 3.18 11.60 21.40
N ASN A 44 4.13 11.28 20.52
CA ASN A 44 5.33 12.08 20.29
C ASN A 44 4.98 13.48 19.76
N LEU A 45 4.09 13.56 18.78
CA LEU A 45 3.65 14.84 18.22
C LEU A 45 2.93 15.70 19.26
N ALA A 46 2.09 15.09 20.10
CA ALA A 46 1.44 15.79 21.22
C ALA A 46 2.48 16.36 22.21
N ALA A 47 3.50 15.56 22.55
CA ALA A 47 4.59 15.99 23.43
C ALA A 47 5.39 17.14 22.83
N GLU A 48 5.73 17.11 21.54
CA GLU A 48 6.40 18.21 20.82
C GLU A 48 5.56 19.50 20.83
N ARG A 49 4.23 19.37 20.77
CA ARG A 49 3.29 20.49 20.81
C ARG A 49 2.96 20.96 22.24
N GLY A 50 3.43 20.26 23.27
CA GLY A 50 3.09 20.54 24.66
C GLY A 50 1.62 20.23 25.02
N GLU A 51 0.98 19.33 24.28
CA GLU A 51 -0.40 18.90 24.46
C GLU A 51 -0.48 17.64 25.33
N ALA A 52 -1.56 17.49 26.11
CA ALA A 52 -1.83 16.24 26.81
C ALA A 52 -2.29 15.17 25.84
N TYR A 53 -1.75 13.95 26.01
CA TYR A 53 -2.16 12.78 25.26
C TYR A 53 -2.65 11.71 26.23
N GLU A 54 -3.97 11.52 26.26
CA GLU A 54 -4.67 10.74 27.26
C GLU A 54 -5.25 9.39 26.76
N PHE A 55 -4.94 9.01 25.54
CA PHE A 55 -5.50 7.80 24.95
C PHE A 55 -4.69 6.56 25.36
N GLU A 56 -5.38 5.56 25.92
CA GLU A 56 -4.89 4.19 25.96
C GLU A 56 -5.07 3.57 24.57
N VAL A 57 -4.04 2.94 24.03
CA VAL A 57 -4.10 2.35 22.67
C VAL A 57 -3.87 0.85 22.76
N LYS A 58 -4.83 0.06 22.29
CA LYS A 58 -4.76 -1.40 22.23
C LYS A 58 -5.04 -1.93 20.83
N HIS A 59 -4.35 -2.97 20.44
CA HIS A 59 -4.78 -3.79 19.32
C HIS A 59 -5.92 -4.70 19.78
N TYR A 60 -6.88 -5.02 18.87
CA TYR A 60 -8.03 -5.84 19.28
C TYR A 60 -7.63 -7.20 19.86
N SER A 61 -6.51 -7.79 19.41
CA SER A 61 -6.02 -9.07 19.93
C SER A 61 -5.66 -9.00 21.41
N GLU A 62 -5.23 -7.84 21.93
CA GLU A 62 -4.97 -7.64 23.37
C GLU A 62 -6.27 -7.73 24.16
N LEU A 63 -7.35 -7.08 23.68
CA LEU A 63 -8.66 -7.15 24.33
C LEU A 63 -9.26 -8.55 24.28
N VAL A 64 -9.08 -9.26 23.17
CA VAL A 64 -9.55 -10.64 23.02
C VAL A 64 -8.77 -11.56 23.98
N ALA A 65 -7.45 -11.44 24.05
CA ALA A 65 -6.62 -12.20 24.99
C ALA A 65 -7.00 -11.92 26.47
N GLU A 66 -7.24 -10.66 26.82
CA GLU A 66 -7.76 -10.29 28.15
C GLU A 66 -9.13 -10.95 28.42
N ALA A 67 -10.04 -10.93 27.45
CA ALA A 67 -11.36 -11.53 27.59
C ALA A 67 -11.30 -13.07 27.73
N ILE A 68 -10.35 -13.71 27.03
CA ILE A 68 -10.08 -15.16 27.20
C ILE A 68 -9.55 -15.45 28.61
N ALA A 69 -8.54 -14.70 29.05
CA ALA A 69 -7.93 -14.87 30.37
C ALA A 69 -8.93 -14.67 31.50
N ASP A 70 -9.86 -13.75 31.37
CA ASP A 70 -10.94 -13.49 32.34
C ASP A 70 -12.13 -14.46 32.22
N GLY A 71 -12.11 -15.38 31.25
CA GLY A 71 -13.22 -16.29 30.98
C GLY A 71 -14.49 -15.62 30.44
N ARG A 72 -14.39 -14.35 29.94
CA ARG A 72 -15.49 -13.62 29.33
C ARG A 72 -15.71 -14.04 27.88
N LEU A 73 -14.71 -14.61 27.22
CA LEU A 73 -14.76 -15.15 25.89
C LEU A 73 -14.23 -16.58 25.89
N VAL A 74 -15.01 -17.48 25.33
CA VAL A 74 -14.68 -18.91 25.21
C VAL A 74 -14.99 -19.32 23.76
N PHE A 75 -14.03 -19.95 23.11
CA PHE A 75 -14.24 -20.57 21.80
C PHE A 75 -14.85 -21.98 22.01
N ASP A 76 -15.95 -22.28 21.36
CA ASP A 76 -16.70 -23.53 21.47
C ASP A 76 -16.83 -24.28 20.15
N HIS A 77 -16.30 -23.70 19.05
CA HIS A 77 -16.23 -24.34 17.74
C HIS A 77 -14.77 -24.80 17.48
N PRO A 78 -14.52 -26.13 17.45
CA PRO A 78 -13.17 -26.64 17.24
C PRO A 78 -12.71 -26.46 15.79
N ILE A 79 -11.42 -26.16 15.63
CA ILE A 79 -10.74 -26.03 14.35
C ILE A 79 -9.58 -27.02 14.32
N GLU A 80 -9.75 -28.14 13.60
CA GLU A 80 -8.76 -29.21 13.51
C GLU A 80 -7.71 -28.86 12.43
N LYS A 81 -6.81 -27.93 12.74
CA LYS A 81 -5.73 -27.46 11.87
C LYS A 81 -4.43 -27.25 12.65
N THR A 82 -3.30 -27.52 11.98
CA THR A 82 -1.99 -27.05 12.42
C THR A 82 -1.79 -25.63 11.90
N LEU A 83 -1.69 -24.65 12.80
CA LEU A 83 -1.57 -23.24 12.49
C LEU A 83 -0.23 -22.67 12.90
N THR A 84 0.31 -21.78 12.11
CA THR A 84 1.45 -20.93 12.48
C THR A 84 1.06 -19.45 12.43
N PHE A 85 1.89 -18.58 12.98
CA PHE A 85 1.59 -17.15 13.07
C PHE A 85 2.69 -16.28 12.50
N HIS A 86 2.31 -15.26 11.73
CA HIS A 86 3.22 -14.24 11.24
C HIS A 86 3.28 -13.04 12.18
N ASP A 87 4.41 -12.85 12.85
CA ASP A 87 4.69 -11.65 13.63
C ASP A 87 4.85 -10.43 12.70
N SER A 88 3.84 -9.57 12.68
CA SER A 88 3.90 -8.32 11.91
C SER A 88 4.94 -7.38 12.50
N CYS A 89 5.78 -6.76 11.65
CA CYS A 89 6.84 -5.87 12.10
C CYS A 89 6.33 -4.69 12.94
N HIS A 90 5.15 -4.15 12.62
CA HIS A 90 4.55 -3.04 13.37
C HIS A 90 3.92 -3.49 14.70
N MET A 91 3.49 -4.74 14.84
CA MET A 91 2.96 -5.28 16.10
C MET A 91 4.08 -5.78 17.01
N GLY A 92 4.94 -6.61 16.46
CA GLY A 92 6.06 -7.23 17.18
C GLY A 92 7.22 -6.26 17.41
N ARG A 93 8.10 -6.10 16.41
CA ARG A 93 9.34 -5.31 16.57
C ARG A 93 9.13 -3.86 17.00
N ALA A 94 8.08 -3.19 16.49
CA ALA A 94 7.86 -1.80 16.84
C ALA A 94 7.14 -1.60 18.18
N GLN A 95 6.25 -2.52 18.57
CA GLN A 95 5.43 -2.36 19.77
C GLN A 95 5.67 -3.41 20.86
N GLY A 96 6.52 -4.43 20.62
CA GLY A 96 6.84 -5.49 21.58
C GLY A 96 5.67 -6.43 21.88
N ASN A 97 4.66 -6.46 21.02
CA ASN A 97 3.41 -7.18 21.28
C ASN A 97 3.36 -8.50 20.49
N TYR A 98 3.70 -9.60 21.12
CA TYR A 98 3.85 -10.92 20.49
C TYR A 98 2.85 -11.97 20.97
N GLU A 99 2.51 -11.96 22.29
CA GLU A 99 1.73 -13.05 22.90
C GLU A 99 0.22 -12.98 22.67
N PRO A 100 -0.46 -11.82 22.71
CA PRO A 100 -1.92 -11.78 22.58
C PRO A 100 -2.49 -12.49 21.34
N PRO A 101 -1.89 -12.41 20.14
CA PRO A 101 -2.32 -13.21 19.00
C PRO A 101 -2.15 -14.71 19.22
N ARG A 102 -1.06 -15.14 19.86
CA ARG A 102 -0.76 -16.53 20.18
C ARG A 102 -1.75 -17.10 21.20
N ASP A 103 -2.07 -16.32 22.22
CA ASP A 103 -3.05 -16.69 23.24
C ASP A 103 -4.43 -16.92 22.63
N LEU A 104 -4.83 -16.07 21.70
CA LEU A 104 -6.07 -16.24 20.93
C LEU A 104 -6.04 -17.55 20.13
N ILE A 105 -4.99 -17.80 19.35
CA ILE A 105 -4.89 -18.99 18.49
C ILE A 105 -4.92 -20.25 19.33
N ARG A 106 -4.14 -20.31 20.42
CA ARG A 106 -4.06 -21.47 21.33
C ARG A 106 -5.34 -21.72 22.09
N ALA A 107 -6.19 -20.72 22.29
CA ALA A 107 -7.45 -20.84 22.98
C ALA A 107 -8.56 -21.52 22.17
N ILE A 108 -8.38 -21.67 20.86
CA ILE A 108 -9.35 -22.31 19.97
C ILE A 108 -9.17 -23.84 20.06
N PRO A 109 -10.22 -24.59 20.43
CA PRO A 109 -10.14 -26.05 20.52
C PRO A 109 -9.77 -26.69 19.19
N GLY A 110 -8.95 -27.74 19.19
CA GLY A 110 -8.53 -28.49 18.00
C GLY A 110 -7.33 -27.89 17.28
N VAL A 111 -6.97 -26.61 17.52
CA VAL A 111 -5.80 -25.99 16.91
C VAL A 111 -4.51 -26.57 17.48
N GLU A 112 -3.63 -27.05 16.60
CA GLU A 112 -2.23 -27.31 16.91
C GLU A 112 -1.40 -26.08 16.48
N PHE A 113 -0.80 -25.38 17.44
CA PHE A 113 0.00 -24.19 17.14
C PHE A 113 1.48 -24.52 17.06
N VAL A 114 2.13 -24.17 15.95
CA VAL A 114 3.56 -24.38 15.69
C VAL A 114 4.24 -23.06 15.33
N GLU A 115 5.46 -22.86 15.83
CA GLU A 115 6.25 -21.66 15.47
C GLU A 115 7.08 -21.93 14.21
N MET A 116 7.24 -20.89 13.37
CA MET A 116 8.23 -20.89 12.29
C MET A 116 9.64 -20.68 12.85
N GLU A 117 10.68 -20.93 12.02
CA GLU A 117 12.06 -20.77 12.42
C GLU A 117 12.36 -19.37 12.94
N HIS A 118 11.95 -18.34 12.17
CA HIS A 118 12.08 -16.95 12.59
C HIS A 118 10.74 -16.45 13.14
N HIS A 119 10.66 -16.22 14.42
CA HIS A 119 9.47 -15.74 15.11
C HIS A 119 9.81 -14.60 16.07
N HIS A 120 8.80 -13.93 16.64
CA HIS A 120 8.96 -12.77 17.52
C HIS A 120 9.79 -11.66 16.84
N GLU A 121 10.88 -11.19 17.48
CA GLU A 121 11.76 -10.14 16.97
C GLU A 121 12.52 -10.54 15.69
N ASP A 122 12.79 -11.81 15.51
CA ASP A 122 13.53 -12.33 14.35
C ASP A 122 12.63 -12.62 13.13
N ALA A 123 11.31 -12.46 13.26
CA ALA A 123 10.37 -12.72 12.18
C ALA A 123 10.72 -12.01 10.88
N LEU A 124 10.70 -12.75 9.76
CA LEU A 124 10.93 -12.17 8.44
C LEU A 124 9.78 -11.23 8.04
N CYS A 125 10.10 -10.18 7.30
CA CYS A 125 9.12 -9.23 6.79
C CYS A 125 8.27 -9.84 5.67
N CYS A 126 6.98 -9.49 5.61
CA CYS A 126 6.09 -9.90 4.52
C CYS A 126 6.42 -9.27 3.14
N GLY A 127 7.21 -8.19 3.13
CA GLY A 127 7.58 -7.49 1.89
C GLY A 127 6.61 -6.38 1.44
N SER A 128 5.44 -6.21 2.04
CA SER A 128 4.40 -5.27 1.58
C SER A 128 4.88 -3.82 1.43
N VAL A 129 5.84 -3.37 2.25
CA VAL A 129 6.41 -2.03 2.14
C VAL A 129 7.12 -1.82 0.79
N LEU A 130 7.73 -2.87 0.22
CA LEU A 130 8.36 -2.78 -1.10
C LEU A 130 7.34 -2.53 -2.20
N THR A 131 6.17 -3.15 -2.14
CA THR A 131 5.07 -2.84 -3.06
C THR A 131 4.66 -1.37 -2.92
N LEU A 132 4.54 -0.86 -1.69
CA LEU A 132 4.17 0.54 -1.43
C LEU A 132 5.16 1.56 -2.00
N ILE A 133 6.43 1.21 -2.11
CA ILE A 133 7.47 2.09 -2.69
C ILE A 133 7.80 1.75 -4.15
N GLY A 134 7.02 0.87 -4.78
CA GLY A 134 7.13 0.55 -6.19
C GLY A 134 8.10 -0.59 -6.55
N GLU A 135 8.66 -1.31 -5.58
CA GLU A 135 9.51 -2.48 -5.78
C GLU A 135 8.66 -3.77 -5.90
N THR A 136 7.62 -3.70 -6.71
CA THR A 136 6.62 -4.77 -6.89
C THR A 136 7.18 -6.11 -7.35
N PRO A 137 8.26 -6.21 -8.16
CA PRO A 137 8.84 -7.51 -8.51
C PRO A 137 9.53 -8.22 -7.34
N VAL A 138 10.03 -7.47 -6.34
CA VAL A 138 10.79 -8.01 -5.21
C VAL A 138 9.89 -8.40 -4.04
N ALA A 139 8.77 -7.69 -3.85
CA ALA A 139 7.86 -7.91 -2.73
C ALA A 139 7.33 -9.36 -2.63
N PRO A 140 6.86 -10.02 -3.72
CA PRO A 140 6.42 -11.40 -3.68
C PRO A 140 7.52 -12.40 -3.31
N GLU A 141 8.79 -12.11 -3.60
CA GLU A 141 9.91 -12.97 -3.20
C GLU A 141 10.11 -12.95 -1.68
N LEU A 142 10.00 -11.78 -1.03
CA LEU A 142 10.06 -11.69 0.42
C LEU A 142 8.86 -12.38 1.07
N GLY A 143 7.65 -12.18 0.53
CA GLY A 143 6.46 -12.90 0.99
C GLY A 143 6.64 -14.40 0.88
N LYS A 144 7.21 -14.88 -0.24
CA LYS A 144 7.52 -16.30 -0.45
C LYS A 144 8.48 -16.85 0.60
N MET A 145 9.57 -16.14 0.91
CA MET A 145 10.53 -16.59 1.93
C MET A 145 9.84 -16.88 3.27
N ARG A 146 8.89 -16.02 3.65
CA ARG A 146 8.14 -16.20 4.89
C ARG A 146 7.14 -17.36 4.81
N LEU A 147 6.47 -17.52 3.66
CA LEU A 147 5.54 -18.63 3.41
C LEU A 147 6.27 -19.98 3.35
N ASP A 148 7.49 -20.03 2.81
CA ASP A 148 8.32 -21.24 2.79
C ASP A 148 8.63 -21.73 4.22
N GLU A 149 8.79 -20.85 5.21
CA GLU A 149 8.95 -21.24 6.61
C GLU A 149 7.67 -21.87 7.16
N ALA A 150 6.48 -21.34 6.80
CA ALA A 150 5.20 -21.93 7.19
C ALA A 150 5.01 -23.34 6.58
N VAL A 151 5.41 -23.51 5.32
CA VAL A 151 5.43 -24.83 4.66
C VAL A 151 6.42 -25.79 5.36
N ALA A 152 7.61 -25.29 5.74
CA ALA A 152 8.64 -26.11 6.39
C ALA A 152 8.21 -26.70 7.74
N VAL A 153 7.37 -25.98 8.48
CA VAL A 153 6.79 -26.46 9.74
C VAL A 153 5.50 -27.26 9.56
N GLN A 154 5.13 -27.55 8.31
CA GLN A 154 3.94 -28.34 7.93
C GLN A 154 2.63 -27.75 8.47
N ALA A 155 2.54 -26.42 8.56
CA ALA A 155 1.30 -25.76 8.92
C ALA A 155 0.27 -25.89 7.78
N ASP A 156 -0.98 -26.16 8.15
CA ASP A 156 -2.11 -26.13 7.21
C ASP A 156 -2.42 -24.70 6.75
N ALA A 157 -2.22 -23.73 7.65
CA ALA A 157 -2.40 -22.31 7.33
C ALA A 157 -1.48 -21.40 8.17
N MET A 158 -1.14 -20.24 7.60
CA MET A 158 -0.46 -19.16 8.30
C MET A 158 -1.46 -18.08 8.72
N VAL A 159 -1.53 -17.80 10.02
CA VAL A 159 -2.37 -16.72 10.55
C VAL A 159 -1.62 -15.40 10.48
N ALA A 160 -2.27 -14.36 9.99
CA ALA A 160 -1.74 -12.99 9.94
C ALA A 160 -2.80 -11.99 10.43
N LEU A 161 -2.38 -10.95 11.15
CA LEU A 161 -3.29 -9.93 11.69
C LEU A 161 -3.16 -8.56 11.00
N CYS A 162 -2.09 -8.35 10.25
CA CYS A 162 -1.85 -7.07 9.56
C CYS A 162 -2.45 -7.12 8.14
N PRO A 163 -3.38 -6.22 7.78
CA PRO A 163 -3.99 -6.22 6.44
C PRO A 163 -2.98 -6.17 5.30
N CYS A 164 -1.93 -5.34 5.42
CA CYS A 164 -0.88 -5.26 4.41
C CYS A 164 -0.11 -6.59 4.26
N CYS A 165 0.18 -7.28 5.38
CA CYS A 165 0.85 -8.58 5.34
C CYS A 165 -0.04 -9.64 4.69
N GLN A 166 -1.33 -9.66 5.05
CA GLN A 166 -2.30 -10.61 4.49
C GLN A 166 -2.42 -10.47 2.97
N VAL A 167 -2.57 -9.25 2.48
CA VAL A 167 -2.67 -9.01 1.03
C VAL A 167 -1.37 -9.40 0.33
N GLN A 168 -0.21 -9.04 0.89
CA GLN A 168 1.09 -9.40 0.31
C GLN A 168 1.31 -10.92 0.26
N PHE A 169 0.91 -11.65 1.31
CA PHE A 169 1.03 -13.11 1.29
C PHE A 169 0.09 -13.76 0.28
N ARG A 170 -1.16 -13.30 0.16
CA ARG A 170 -2.09 -13.77 -0.88
C ARG A 170 -1.58 -13.50 -2.28
N ASP A 171 -1.02 -12.31 -2.53
CA ASP A 171 -0.36 -11.95 -3.77
C ASP A 171 0.86 -12.85 -4.07
N SER A 172 1.67 -13.12 -3.04
CA SER A 172 2.82 -14.03 -3.18
C SER A 172 2.40 -15.47 -3.46
N ILE A 173 1.33 -15.95 -2.84
CA ILE A 173 0.74 -17.26 -3.08
C ILE A 173 0.27 -17.37 -4.54
N ASP A 174 -0.50 -16.40 -5.01
CA ASP A 174 -1.03 -16.35 -6.36
C ASP A 174 0.09 -16.29 -7.42
N LYS A 175 1.04 -15.38 -7.24
CA LYS A 175 2.16 -15.18 -8.20
C LYS A 175 3.19 -16.31 -8.22
N LYS A 176 3.34 -17.06 -7.12
CA LYS A 176 4.39 -18.07 -6.95
C LYS A 176 3.86 -19.50 -6.80
N ASP A 177 2.55 -19.69 -6.88
CA ASP A 177 1.89 -21.00 -6.74
C ASP A 177 2.31 -21.73 -5.45
N ILE A 178 2.21 -21.05 -4.30
CA ILE A 178 2.65 -21.59 -3.00
C ILE A 178 1.47 -22.32 -2.37
N PRO A 179 1.63 -23.59 -1.93
CA PRO A 179 0.57 -24.38 -1.32
C PRO A 179 0.37 -23.98 0.15
N MET A 180 -0.11 -22.77 0.42
CA MET A 180 -0.35 -22.26 1.77
C MET A 180 -1.64 -21.42 1.80
N GLU A 181 -2.43 -21.61 2.84
CA GLU A 181 -3.58 -20.76 3.15
C GLU A 181 -3.14 -19.62 4.08
N VAL A 182 -3.69 -18.41 3.91
CA VAL A 182 -3.51 -17.30 4.85
C VAL A 182 -4.84 -16.91 5.46
N ILE A 183 -4.94 -17.05 6.79
CA ILE A 183 -6.13 -16.76 7.58
C ILE A 183 -5.94 -15.43 8.33
N ASP A 184 -6.95 -14.55 8.27
CA ASP A 184 -7.01 -13.38 9.14
C ASP A 184 -7.25 -13.80 10.59
N LEU A 185 -6.51 -13.23 11.55
CA LEU A 185 -6.68 -13.56 12.97
C LEU A 185 -8.10 -13.28 13.47
N ALA A 186 -8.76 -12.24 12.95
CA ALA A 186 -10.14 -11.94 13.34
C ALA A 186 -11.12 -12.96 12.75
N HIS A 187 -10.91 -13.42 11.51
CA HIS A 187 -11.70 -14.48 10.91
C HIS A 187 -11.51 -15.81 11.63
N LEU A 188 -10.27 -16.13 12.00
CA LEU A 188 -10.01 -17.31 12.83
C LEU A 188 -10.77 -17.27 14.17
N ALA A 189 -10.84 -16.11 14.81
CA ALA A 189 -11.63 -15.93 16.03
C ALA A 189 -13.13 -16.08 15.76
N MET A 190 -13.64 -15.57 14.63
CA MET A 190 -15.03 -15.75 14.23
C MET A 190 -15.36 -17.23 14.00
N ASP A 191 -14.48 -17.96 13.33
CA ASP A 191 -14.63 -19.42 13.13
C ASP A 191 -14.70 -20.15 14.46
N GLY A 192 -13.79 -19.85 15.39
CA GLY A 192 -13.79 -20.43 16.75
C GLY A 192 -15.05 -20.10 17.57
N LEU A 193 -15.78 -19.05 17.20
CA LEU A 193 -17.07 -18.67 17.79
C LEU A 193 -18.28 -19.15 16.95
N GLY A 194 -18.05 -19.83 15.83
CA GLY A 194 -19.12 -20.24 14.91
C GLY A 194 -19.83 -19.07 14.20
N ILE A 195 -19.17 -17.94 14.07
CA ILE A 195 -19.70 -16.74 13.41
C ILE A 195 -19.35 -16.81 11.92
N PRO A 196 -20.34 -16.89 11.01
CA PRO A 196 -20.08 -16.92 9.58
C PRO A 196 -19.48 -15.61 9.09
N HIS A 197 -18.54 -15.69 8.15
CA HIS A 197 -17.95 -14.56 7.45
C HIS A 197 -17.67 -14.90 5.99
N GLU A 198 -17.39 -13.88 5.16
CA GLU A 198 -17.02 -14.07 3.77
C GLU A 198 -15.49 -14.16 3.64
N ASP A 199 -15.01 -14.92 2.64
CA ASP A 199 -13.59 -14.94 2.29
C ASP A 199 -13.20 -13.62 1.60
N PRO A 200 -12.33 -12.80 2.20
CA PRO A 200 -11.93 -11.51 1.62
C PRO A 200 -10.88 -11.66 0.51
N THR A 201 -10.35 -12.87 0.26
CA THR A 201 -9.21 -13.09 -0.64
C THR A 201 -9.45 -12.57 -2.05
N PRO A 202 -10.58 -12.85 -2.73
CA PRO A 202 -10.82 -12.35 -4.08
C PRO A 202 -10.80 -10.82 -4.13
N TYR A 203 -11.49 -10.18 -3.20
CA TYR A 203 -11.54 -8.72 -3.10
C TYR A 203 -10.16 -8.12 -2.78
N ALA A 204 -9.41 -8.74 -1.85
CA ALA A 204 -8.09 -8.28 -1.47
C ALA A 204 -7.11 -8.34 -2.65
N LEU A 205 -7.13 -9.42 -3.45
CA LEU A 205 -6.28 -9.57 -4.63
C LEU A 205 -6.66 -8.57 -5.73
N GLU A 206 -7.94 -8.36 -5.96
CA GLU A 206 -8.42 -7.36 -6.92
C GLU A 206 -7.95 -5.96 -6.54
N MET A 207 -8.20 -5.54 -5.29
CA MET A 207 -7.77 -4.22 -4.77
C MET A 207 -6.25 -4.06 -4.83
N TRP A 208 -5.48 -5.10 -4.50
CA TRP A 208 -4.03 -5.05 -4.57
C TRP A 208 -3.53 -4.91 -6.00
N GLY A 209 -4.15 -5.61 -6.94
CA GLY A 209 -3.84 -5.47 -8.38
C GLY A 209 -4.05 -4.03 -8.87
N TYR A 210 -5.13 -3.34 -8.45
CA TYR A 210 -5.32 -1.92 -8.77
C TYR A 210 -4.26 -1.04 -8.11
N PHE A 211 -3.93 -1.32 -6.85
CA PHE A 211 -2.90 -0.58 -6.15
C PHE A 211 -1.53 -0.69 -6.83
N GLU A 212 -1.11 -1.89 -7.25
CA GLU A 212 0.13 -2.10 -8.00
C GLU A 212 0.14 -1.32 -9.32
N LYS A 213 -0.97 -1.32 -10.05
CA LYS A 213 -1.15 -0.56 -11.29
C LYS A 213 -1.04 0.95 -11.03
N PHE A 214 -1.64 1.44 -9.95
CA PHE A 214 -1.54 2.83 -9.54
C PHE A 214 -0.10 3.21 -9.19
N ILE A 215 0.60 2.41 -8.39
CA ILE A 215 2.02 2.62 -8.06
C ILE A 215 2.89 2.63 -9.32
N TRP A 216 2.62 1.70 -10.26
CA TRP A 216 3.33 1.69 -11.54
C TRP A 216 3.12 3.00 -12.31
N LEU A 217 1.88 3.49 -12.39
CA LEU A 217 1.55 4.74 -13.08
C LEU A 217 2.24 5.95 -12.44
N MET A 218 2.50 5.93 -11.14
CA MET A 218 3.15 7.02 -10.41
C MET A 218 4.67 7.06 -10.58
N LYS A 219 5.29 6.11 -11.27
CA LYS A 219 6.73 6.12 -11.56
C LYS A 219 7.04 7.11 -12.71
N PRO A 220 8.06 7.97 -12.59
CA PRO A 220 8.46 8.88 -13.66
C PRO A 220 8.75 8.17 -14.99
N GLU A 221 9.35 6.99 -14.92
CA GLU A 221 9.68 6.15 -16.08
C GLU A 221 8.42 5.68 -16.82
N SER A 222 7.37 5.33 -16.09
CA SER A 222 6.09 4.89 -16.68
C SER A 222 5.39 6.04 -17.40
N ILE A 223 5.39 7.22 -16.79
CA ILE A 223 4.86 8.44 -17.42
C ILE A 223 5.66 8.79 -18.66
N THR A 224 6.98 8.75 -18.60
CA THR A 224 7.87 8.98 -19.74
C THR A 224 7.56 8.00 -20.87
N ASP A 225 7.39 6.73 -20.57
CA ASP A 225 7.11 5.69 -21.56
C ASP A 225 5.73 5.89 -22.24
N ILE A 226 4.73 6.31 -21.48
CA ILE A 226 3.42 6.73 -22.01
C ILE A 226 3.59 7.93 -22.95
N MET A 227 4.32 8.96 -22.52
CA MET A 227 4.54 10.16 -23.31
C MET A 227 5.31 9.86 -24.61
N VAL A 228 6.32 8.99 -24.56
CA VAL A 228 7.08 8.54 -25.74
C VAL A 228 6.19 7.76 -26.71
N THR A 229 5.31 6.91 -26.22
CA THR A 229 4.34 6.17 -27.05
C THR A 229 3.38 7.13 -27.78
N LEU A 230 2.97 8.20 -27.12
CA LEU A 230 2.06 9.20 -27.67
C LEU A 230 2.77 10.28 -28.54
N LEU A 231 4.11 10.29 -28.62
CA LEU A 231 4.86 11.26 -29.40
C LEU A 231 4.36 11.45 -30.85
N PRO A 232 4.06 10.40 -31.63
CA PRO A 232 3.56 10.55 -33.00
C PRO A 232 2.27 11.38 -33.06
N ASP A 233 1.34 11.14 -32.16
CA ASP A 233 0.05 11.84 -32.14
C ASP A 233 0.19 13.25 -31.56
N MET A 234 1.05 13.42 -30.57
CA MET A 234 1.40 14.73 -30.04
C MET A 234 2.01 15.63 -31.11
N MET A 235 2.93 15.09 -31.90
CA MET A 235 3.58 15.84 -32.98
C MET A 235 2.58 16.24 -34.08
N LYS A 236 1.62 15.38 -34.42
CA LYS A 236 0.55 15.70 -35.39
C LYS A 236 -0.40 16.79 -34.85
N ALA A 237 -0.66 16.82 -33.56
CA ALA A 237 -1.54 17.80 -32.90
C ALA A 237 -0.87 19.17 -32.67
N MET A 238 0.45 19.26 -32.84
CA MET A 238 1.19 20.50 -32.62
C MET A 238 0.91 21.53 -33.73
N PRO A 239 0.83 22.84 -33.40
CA PRO A 239 0.80 23.90 -34.38
C PRO A 239 2.00 23.83 -35.32
N SER A 240 1.78 24.09 -36.60
CA SER A 240 2.79 23.93 -37.67
C SER A 240 4.10 24.72 -37.47
N GLY A 241 4.11 25.77 -36.63
CA GLY A 241 5.30 26.53 -36.26
C GLY A 241 6.09 26.00 -35.09
N MET A 242 5.52 25.06 -34.30
CA MET A 242 6.12 24.60 -33.03
C MET A 242 7.28 23.64 -33.28
N VAL A 243 7.18 22.73 -34.23
CA VAL A 243 8.24 21.77 -34.56
C VAL A 243 9.54 22.46 -35.01
N PRO A 244 9.49 23.43 -35.94
CA PRO A 244 10.67 24.25 -36.28
C PRO A 244 11.25 25.00 -35.08
N MET A 245 10.40 25.55 -34.22
CA MET A 245 10.83 26.25 -33.01
C MET A 245 11.54 25.30 -32.04
N MET A 246 11.04 24.07 -31.85
CA MET A 246 11.69 23.05 -31.03
C MET A 246 13.05 22.63 -31.58
N LYS A 247 13.17 22.49 -32.91
CA LYS A 247 14.46 22.24 -33.58
C LYS A 247 15.45 23.38 -33.34
N ALA A 248 14.99 24.62 -33.40
CA ALA A 248 15.82 25.80 -33.14
C ALA A 248 16.21 25.93 -31.66
N ALA A 249 15.28 25.69 -30.75
CA ALA A 249 15.53 25.74 -29.29
C ALA A 249 16.66 24.79 -28.84
N ARG A 250 16.83 23.66 -29.54
CA ARG A 250 17.94 22.70 -29.28
C ARG A 250 19.32 23.35 -29.50
N ALA A 251 19.45 24.24 -30.42
CA ALA A 251 20.71 24.90 -30.79
C ALA A 251 21.08 26.09 -29.87
N VAL A 252 20.17 26.45 -28.95
CA VAL A 252 20.35 27.63 -28.09
C VAL A 252 20.56 27.16 -26.62
N PRO A 253 21.56 27.70 -25.91
CA PRO A 253 21.73 27.44 -24.48
C PRO A 253 20.45 27.79 -23.72
N GLY A 254 19.94 26.84 -22.88
CA GLY A 254 18.69 27.02 -22.15
C GLY A 254 17.40 26.73 -22.93
N GLY A 255 17.46 26.41 -24.22
CA GLY A 255 16.28 26.10 -25.03
C GLY A 255 15.50 24.85 -24.55
N LEU A 256 16.18 23.84 -24.00
CA LEU A 256 15.54 22.68 -23.42
C LEU A 256 14.75 23.02 -22.15
N ALA A 257 15.28 23.90 -21.30
CA ALA A 257 14.57 24.39 -20.12
C ALA A 257 13.31 25.21 -20.51
N MET A 258 13.39 25.99 -21.57
CA MET A 258 12.25 26.72 -22.13
C MET A 258 11.17 25.74 -22.65
N MET A 259 11.57 24.66 -23.31
CA MET A 259 10.63 23.62 -23.76
C MET A 259 9.95 22.92 -22.56
N GLY A 260 10.70 22.60 -21.52
CA GLY A 260 10.16 22.04 -20.26
C GLY A 260 9.11 22.96 -19.62
N ALA A 261 9.38 24.28 -19.62
CA ALA A 261 8.44 25.28 -19.07
C ALA A 261 7.12 25.40 -19.88
N MET A 262 7.10 24.95 -21.13
CA MET A 262 5.87 24.94 -21.97
C MET A 262 5.02 23.67 -21.77
N MET A 263 5.59 22.59 -21.25
CA MET A 263 4.89 21.31 -21.09
C MET A 263 3.62 21.41 -20.23
N PRO A 264 3.59 22.08 -19.08
CA PRO A 264 2.38 22.20 -18.28
C PRO A 264 1.18 22.79 -19.04
N ALA A 265 1.43 23.72 -19.96
CA ALA A 265 0.37 24.31 -20.79
C ALA A 265 -0.17 23.36 -21.88
N MET A 266 0.60 22.31 -22.23
CA MET A 266 0.21 21.29 -23.20
C MET A 266 -0.48 20.08 -22.54
N MET A 267 -0.18 19.80 -21.28
CA MET A 267 -0.72 18.65 -20.52
C MET A 267 -2.24 18.51 -20.61
N PRO A 268 -3.06 19.56 -20.41
CA PRO A 268 -4.52 19.42 -20.48
C PRO A 268 -5.03 18.92 -21.83
N LYS A 269 -4.34 19.26 -22.93
CA LYS A 269 -4.71 18.80 -24.28
C LYS A 269 -4.33 17.35 -24.53
N MET A 270 -3.34 16.86 -23.80
CA MET A 270 -2.84 15.49 -23.92
C MET A 270 -3.56 14.51 -23.00
N MET A 271 -4.19 15.03 -21.95
CA MET A 271 -4.85 14.20 -20.93
C MET A 271 -5.78 13.11 -21.49
N PRO A 272 -6.67 13.39 -22.46
CA PRO A 272 -7.55 12.35 -23.00
C PRO A 272 -6.78 11.19 -23.66
N ALA A 273 -5.71 11.51 -24.41
CA ALA A 273 -4.88 10.49 -25.05
C ALA A 273 -4.02 9.72 -24.02
N MET A 274 -3.52 10.42 -22.99
CA MET A 274 -2.79 9.79 -21.89
C MET A 274 -3.70 8.85 -21.10
N LEU A 275 -4.92 9.24 -20.77
CA LEU A 275 -5.90 8.41 -20.08
C LEU A 275 -6.26 7.16 -20.89
N ALA A 276 -6.49 7.31 -22.20
CA ALA A 276 -6.75 6.17 -23.09
C ALA A 276 -5.57 5.18 -23.12
N GLU A 277 -4.33 5.68 -23.16
CA GLU A 277 -3.14 4.83 -23.14
C GLU A 277 -2.91 4.19 -21.77
N VAL A 278 -3.18 4.90 -20.68
CA VAL A 278 -3.19 4.34 -19.32
C VAL A 278 -4.20 3.20 -19.23
N SER A 279 -5.46 3.43 -19.62
CA SER A 279 -6.51 2.40 -19.59
C SER A 279 -6.13 1.18 -20.43
N ARG A 280 -5.50 1.38 -21.59
CA ARG A 280 -5.02 0.28 -22.45
C ARG A 280 -3.96 -0.57 -21.75
N ARG A 281 -3.05 0.03 -20.98
CA ARG A 281 -1.94 -0.68 -20.29
C ARG A 281 -2.35 -1.30 -18.96
N VAL A 282 -3.16 -0.58 -18.22
CA VAL A 282 -3.60 -0.96 -16.88
C VAL A 282 -4.79 -1.93 -16.92
N GLY A 283 -5.50 -1.97 -18.06
CA GLY A 283 -6.77 -2.69 -18.22
C GLY A 283 -7.95 -1.89 -17.66
N PRO A 284 -9.17 -2.43 -17.72
CA PRO A 284 -10.35 -1.74 -17.22
C PRO A 284 -10.19 -1.48 -15.72
N LEU A 285 -10.58 -0.28 -15.28
CA LEU A 285 -10.74 0.05 -13.88
C LEU A 285 -12.16 -0.35 -13.43
N PRO A 286 -12.41 -0.60 -12.13
CA PRO A 286 -13.76 -0.71 -11.61
C PRO A 286 -14.57 0.53 -11.97
N GLU A 287 -15.87 0.34 -12.22
CA GLU A 287 -16.79 1.40 -12.64
C GLU A 287 -16.75 2.61 -11.67
N ASP A 288 -16.67 2.32 -10.36
CA ASP A 288 -16.56 3.34 -9.31
C ASP A 288 -15.23 4.12 -9.38
N MET A 289 -14.12 3.46 -9.67
CA MET A 289 -12.81 4.11 -9.85
C MET A 289 -12.75 4.91 -11.15
N GLU A 290 -13.30 4.38 -12.23
CA GLU A 290 -13.35 5.08 -13.51
C GLU A 290 -14.17 6.38 -13.40
N ALA A 291 -15.25 6.36 -12.62
CA ALA A 291 -16.07 7.54 -12.33
C ALA A 291 -15.35 8.60 -11.49
N LEU A 292 -14.44 8.19 -10.58
CA LEU A 292 -13.68 9.10 -9.71
C LEU A 292 -12.41 9.66 -10.38
N MET A 293 -11.86 9.00 -11.39
CA MET A 293 -10.59 9.38 -12.03
C MET A 293 -10.58 10.81 -12.60
N PRO A 294 -11.66 11.32 -13.24
CA PRO A 294 -11.67 12.70 -13.74
C PRO A 294 -11.46 13.77 -12.67
N ASP A 295 -11.90 13.49 -11.44
CA ASP A 295 -11.77 14.41 -10.30
C ASP A 295 -10.47 14.22 -9.52
N LEU A 296 -10.05 12.96 -9.33
CA LEU A 296 -8.86 12.61 -8.55
C LEU A 296 -7.56 12.85 -9.32
N LEU A 297 -7.54 12.57 -10.63
CA LEU A 297 -6.32 12.63 -11.40
C LEU A 297 -5.74 14.06 -11.47
N PRO A 298 -6.52 15.13 -11.73
CA PRO A 298 -6.01 16.48 -11.73
C PRO A 298 -5.43 16.88 -10.36
N GLN A 299 -6.13 16.57 -9.25
CA GLN A 299 -5.68 16.91 -7.90
C GLN A 299 -4.37 16.16 -7.54
N THR A 300 -4.29 14.87 -7.90
CA THR A 300 -3.11 14.05 -7.69
C THR A 300 -1.94 14.56 -8.53
N MET A 301 -2.19 14.89 -9.80
CA MET A 301 -1.17 15.42 -10.71
C MET A 301 -0.67 16.79 -10.26
N ASP A 302 -1.53 17.70 -9.80
CA ASP A 302 -1.13 19.00 -9.26
C ASP A 302 -0.21 18.87 -8.03
N ALA A 303 -0.44 17.88 -7.19
CA ALA A 303 0.38 17.62 -6.02
C ALA A 303 1.74 16.98 -6.36
N LEU A 304 1.80 16.13 -7.37
CA LEU A 304 2.97 15.31 -7.70
C LEU A 304 3.84 15.89 -8.82
N LEU A 305 3.21 16.51 -9.83
CA LEU A 305 3.92 17.06 -11.00
C LEU A 305 5.10 17.97 -10.65
N PRO A 306 5.03 18.89 -9.69
CA PRO A 306 6.17 19.74 -9.37
C PRO A 306 7.44 18.97 -9.00
N ASN A 307 7.29 17.82 -8.35
CA ASN A 307 8.40 16.98 -7.92
C ASN A 307 8.82 15.94 -8.99
N MET A 308 7.88 15.46 -9.78
CA MET A 308 8.12 14.43 -10.81
C MET A 308 8.54 15.02 -12.15
N LEU A 309 8.08 16.23 -12.47
CA LEU A 309 8.32 16.85 -13.77
C LEU A 309 9.81 16.96 -14.13
N PRO A 310 10.73 17.35 -13.23
CA PRO A 310 12.16 17.36 -13.56
C PRO A 310 12.67 15.98 -13.98
N LEU A 311 12.29 14.91 -13.23
CA LEU A 311 12.71 13.55 -13.51
C LEU A 311 12.14 13.03 -14.84
N ILE A 312 10.85 13.31 -15.11
CA ILE A 312 10.20 12.97 -16.38
C ILE A 312 10.90 13.71 -17.53
N MET A 313 11.17 14.99 -17.36
CA MET A 313 11.76 15.81 -18.43
C MET A 313 13.20 15.42 -18.75
N ASP A 314 13.99 15.02 -17.77
CA ASP A 314 15.37 14.57 -17.97
C ASP A 314 15.44 13.30 -18.83
N ASP A 315 14.45 12.40 -18.72
CA ASP A 315 14.38 11.19 -19.53
C ASP A 315 13.58 11.38 -20.85
N PHE A 316 12.51 12.14 -20.83
CA PHE A 316 11.63 12.35 -21.98
C PHE A 316 12.24 13.24 -23.06
N LEU A 317 12.88 14.37 -22.70
CA LEU A 317 13.42 15.33 -23.67
C LEU A 317 14.44 14.72 -24.65
N PRO A 318 15.41 13.92 -24.21
CA PRO A 318 16.32 13.22 -25.13
C PRO A 318 15.59 12.31 -26.12
N LYS A 319 14.62 11.53 -25.63
CA LYS A 319 13.83 10.58 -26.44
C LYS A 319 12.97 11.33 -27.48
N MET A 320 12.34 12.42 -27.07
CA MET A 320 11.58 13.30 -27.97
C MET A 320 12.47 13.92 -29.06
N LEU A 321 13.65 14.41 -28.69
CA LEU A 321 14.60 14.99 -29.65
C LEU A 321 15.13 13.95 -30.65
N ASP A 322 15.34 12.71 -30.21
CA ASP A 322 15.75 11.63 -31.09
C ASP A 322 14.62 11.20 -32.04
N TYR A 323 13.38 11.21 -31.56
CA TYR A 323 12.22 11.02 -32.42
C TYR A 323 12.13 12.12 -33.51
N ILE A 324 12.23 13.39 -33.12
CA ILE A 324 12.23 14.54 -34.07
C ILE A 324 13.34 14.44 -35.11
N LYS A 325 14.51 13.91 -34.75
CA LYS A 325 15.63 13.71 -35.70
C LYS A 325 15.35 12.60 -36.73
N ARG A 326 14.61 11.54 -36.34
CA ARG A 326 14.40 10.39 -37.22
C ARG A 326 13.21 10.56 -38.13
N GLU A 327 12.16 11.21 -37.65
CA GLU A 327 10.85 11.24 -38.33
C GLU A 327 10.51 12.57 -39.00
N LEU A 328 11.29 13.62 -38.72
CA LEU A 328 11.10 14.98 -39.24
C LEU A 328 12.40 15.59 -39.76
#